data_5096333d38dfac9fbb83d7bb10f90dbd
#
_entry.id   5096333d38dfac9fbb83d7bb10f90dbd
#
_cell.length_a   1.000
_cell.length_b   1.000
_cell.length_c   1.000
_cell.angle_alpha   90.00
_cell.angle_beta   90.00
_cell.angle_gamma   90.00
#
_symmetry.space_group_name_H-M   'P 1'
#
loop_
_entity.id
_entity.type
_entity.pdbx_description
1 polymer ?
#
loop_
_entity_poly.entity_id
_entity_poly.type
_entity_poly.pdbx_seq_one_letter_code
_entity_poly.pdbx_strand_id
1 'polypeptide(L)'
;MTNANNMARYGVGFDYRDGEGQDWIGSWHRPDISSPNGERHGSSGVCLTSDGDIVLVGGDNIPWEFPDGRPEGEEDWWATLEGEVFEVSCSSVEEATLRGFIRIECVRLPQKGLVRIRSLWEAMVSVHPWVPQHEITRRLVVPSYEALERVEFGRVLGPIYRRWFHEATGYVDTNPL
;
A
#
# COMPACT_ATOMS: atom_id res chain seq x y z
N MET A 1 -15.19 -2.50 -23.85
CA MET A 1 -15.37 -1.07 -23.52
C MET A 1 -15.63 -0.97 -22.05
N THR A 2 -14.60 -0.73 -21.27
CA THR A 2 -14.74 -0.54 -19.82
C THR A 2 -15.36 0.84 -19.63
N ASN A 3 -16.55 0.88 -19.08
CA ASN A 3 -17.41 2.04 -19.00
C ASN A 3 -16.69 3.15 -18.21
N ALA A 4 -16.33 4.24 -18.85
CA ALA A 4 -15.83 5.47 -18.20
C ALA A 4 -16.79 5.95 -17.07
N ASN A 5 -18.09 5.62 -17.19
CA ASN A 5 -19.09 5.84 -16.14
C ASN A 5 -18.92 4.99 -14.87
N ASN A 6 -18.19 3.87 -14.95
CA ASN A 6 -17.95 3.02 -13.77
C ASN A 6 -16.75 3.55 -12.96
N MET A 7 -15.77 4.19 -13.63
CA MET A 7 -14.63 4.80 -12.95
C MET A 7 -15.03 6.03 -12.12
N ALA A 8 -16.00 6.82 -12.60
CA ALA A 8 -16.52 7.99 -11.86
C ALA A 8 -17.24 7.60 -10.55
N ARG A 9 -17.71 6.37 -10.42
CA ARG A 9 -18.34 5.85 -9.19
C ARG A 9 -17.35 5.49 -8.09
N TYR A 10 -16.09 5.22 -8.45
CA TYR A 10 -15.10 4.60 -7.54
C TYR A 10 -13.87 5.48 -7.25
N GLY A 11 -13.80 6.70 -7.73
CA GLY A 11 -12.69 7.61 -7.47
C GLY A 11 -11.78 7.84 -8.67
N VAL A 12 -10.55 8.27 -8.41
CA VAL A 12 -9.58 8.62 -9.46
C VAL A 12 -9.11 7.36 -10.19
N GLY A 13 -9.36 7.28 -11.49
CA GLY A 13 -8.82 6.24 -12.35
C GLY A 13 -7.41 6.58 -12.85
N PHE A 14 -6.63 5.57 -13.14
CA PHE A 14 -5.29 5.70 -13.71
C PHE A 14 -4.95 4.52 -14.62
N ASP A 15 -4.09 4.78 -15.59
CA ASP A 15 -3.50 3.75 -16.45
C ASP A 15 -2.02 3.61 -16.10
N TYR A 16 -1.51 2.39 -16.01
CA TYR A 16 -0.08 2.16 -15.84
C TYR A 16 0.40 0.87 -16.49
N ARG A 17 1.70 0.83 -16.76
CA ARG A 17 2.39 -0.37 -17.21
C ARG A 17 3.33 -0.82 -16.11
N ASP A 18 3.24 -2.10 -15.72
CA ASP A 18 4.13 -2.70 -14.73
C ASP A 18 5.52 -3.03 -15.31
N GLY A 19 6.42 -3.51 -14.43
CA GLY A 19 7.78 -3.90 -14.81
C GLY A 19 7.84 -5.10 -15.76
N GLU A 20 6.75 -5.87 -15.89
CA GLU A 20 6.61 -7.02 -16.80
C GLU A 20 6.01 -6.61 -18.16
N GLY A 21 5.72 -5.33 -18.35
CA GLY A 21 5.14 -4.79 -19.57
C GLY A 21 3.63 -5.01 -19.73
N GLN A 22 2.94 -5.42 -18.66
CA GLN A 22 1.48 -5.51 -18.65
C GLN A 22 0.84 -4.14 -18.47
N ASP A 23 -0.21 -3.87 -19.20
CA ASP A 23 -0.99 -2.64 -19.06
C ASP A 23 -2.17 -2.87 -18.11
N TRP A 24 -2.34 -1.98 -17.17
CA TRP A 24 -3.36 -2.03 -16.14
C TRP A 24 -4.20 -0.76 -16.12
N ILE A 25 -5.48 -0.90 -15.82
CA ILE A 25 -6.36 0.21 -15.45
C ILE A 25 -6.63 0.10 -13.96
N GLY A 26 -6.36 1.16 -13.23
CA GLY A 26 -6.50 1.21 -11.79
C GLY A 26 -7.56 2.21 -11.33
N SER A 27 -8.06 1.99 -10.13
CA SER A 27 -8.94 2.92 -9.42
C SER A 27 -8.75 2.80 -7.93
N TRP A 28 -8.90 3.93 -7.23
CA TRP A 28 -8.95 3.95 -5.77
C TRP A 28 -10.41 3.87 -5.30
N HIS A 29 -10.65 3.07 -4.26
CA HIS A 29 -11.95 2.85 -3.66
C HIS A 29 -11.93 3.24 -2.19
N ARG A 30 -12.96 3.93 -1.74
CA ARG A 30 -13.11 4.37 -0.36
C ARG A 30 -13.40 3.19 0.57
N PRO A 31 -13.01 3.27 1.86
CA PRO A 31 -13.21 2.18 2.82
C PRO A 31 -14.66 1.98 3.25
N ASP A 32 -15.51 3.00 3.06
CA ASP A 32 -16.96 2.98 3.37
C ASP A 32 -17.78 2.21 2.33
N ILE A 33 -17.15 1.79 1.23
CA ILE A 33 -17.75 0.93 0.22
C ILE A 33 -17.18 -0.48 0.42
N SER A 34 -18.01 -1.50 0.24
CA SER A 34 -17.53 -2.88 0.29
C SER A 34 -16.32 -3.09 -0.62
N SER A 35 -15.39 -3.96 -0.20
CA SER A 35 -14.22 -4.31 -1.02
C SER A 35 -14.62 -4.57 -2.47
N PRO A 36 -13.91 -3.99 -3.45
CA PRO A 36 -14.11 -4.32 -4.85
C PRO A 36 -13.95 -5.84 -5.10
N ASN A 37 -14.67 -6.37 -6.09
CA ASN A 37 -14.48 -7.74 -6.50
C ASN A 37 -13.14 -7.91 -7.24
N GLY A 38 -12.41 -8.95 -6.89
CA GLY A 38 -11.12 -9.29 -7.49
C GLY A 38 -10.30 -10.19 -6.59
N GLU A 39 -9.14 -10.60 -7.07
CA GLU A 39 -8.15 -11.36 -6.29
C GLU A 39 -7.58 -10.47 -5.18
N ARG A 40 -7.58 -10.95 -3.94
CA ARG A 40 -6.83 -10.31 -2.86
C ARG A 40 -5.34 -10.41 -3.15
N HIS A 41 -4.71 -9.31 -3.47
CA HIS A 41 -3.32 -9.29 -3.91
C HIS A 41 -2.36 -8.79 -2.84
N GLY A 42 -2.86 -8.09 -1.83
CA GLY A 42 -2.03 -7.63 -0.73
C GLY A 42 -2.68 -6.62 0.19
N SER A 43 -1.99 -6.39 1.29
CA SER A 43 -2.27 -5.33 2.25
C SER A 43 -1.02 -4.49 2.44
N SER A 44 -1.17 -3.17 2.53
CA SER A 44 -0.08 -2.23 2.80
C SER A 44 -0.44 -1.34 3.99
N GLY A 45 0.50 -1.08 4.88
CA GLY A 45 0.30 -0.28 6.08
C GLY A 45 1.20 0.95 6.16
N VAL A 46 0.62 2.15 6.36
CA VAL A 46 1.34 3.25 6.97
C VAL A 46 1.38 2.96 8.45
N CYS A 47 2.54 2.45 8.91
CA CYS A 47 2.74 1.96 10.27
C CYS A 47 3.31 3.07 11.15
N LEU A 48 2.53 3.51 12.15
CA LEU A 48 2.90 4.57 13.09
C LEU A 48 3.25 3.98 14.45
N THR A 49 4.35 4.44 15.01
CA THR A 49 4.70 4.18 16.41
C THR A 49 3.86 5.05 17.35
N SER A 50 3.92 4.80 18.65
CA SER A 50 3.28 5.65 19.67
C SER A 50 3.74 7.11 19.64
N ASP A 51 4.94 7.37 19.13
CA ASP A 51 5.52 8.72 18.99
C ASP A 51 5.11 9.39 17.66
N GLY A 52 4.38 8.67 16.80
CA GLY A 52 3.96 9.14 15.48
C GLY A 52 5.00 9.00 14.38
N ASP A 53 6.10 8.31 14.67
CA ASP A 53 7.11 7.98 13.66
C ASP A 53 6.64 6.86 12.74
N ILE A 54 7.12 6.87 11.52
CA ILE A 54 6.75 5.93 10.45
C ILE A 54 7.79 4.82 10.35
N VAL A 55 7.32 3.58 10.29
CA VAL A 55 8.16 2.41 10.01
C VAL A 55 8.25 2.22 8.50
N LEU A 56 9.47 2.22 7.98
CA LEU A 56 9.81 1.90 6.60
C LEU A 56 10.68 0.65 6.55
N VAL A 57 10.57 -0.08 5.46
CA VAL A 57 11.38 -1.26 5.17
C VAL A 57 12.07 -1.12 3.82
N GLY A 58 13.13 -1.87 3.60
CA GLY A 58 13.87 -1.85 2.35
C GLY A 58 14.93 -2.94 2.29
N GLY A 59 15.57 -3.08 1.15
CA GLY A 59 16.63 -4.05 0.92
C GLY A 59 17.75 -3.48 0.06
N ASP A 60 18.72 -4.32 -0.32
CA ASP A 60 19.87 -3.88 -1.11
C ASP A 60 19.46 -3.33 -2.48
N ASN A 61 18.44 -3.92 -3.09
CA ASN A 61 17.86 -3.49 -4.36
C ASN A 61 16.37 -3.10 -4.23
N ILE A 62 15.87 -2.95 -2.99
CA ILE A 62 14.51 -2.55 -2.70
C ILE A 62 14.57 -1.15 -2.11
N PRO A 63 13.93 -0.14 -2.74
CA PRO A 63 13.86 1.22 -2.18
C PRO A 63 13.12 1.20 -0.83
N TRP A 64 13.15 2.32 -0.13
CA TRP A 64 12.34 2.46 1.08
C TRP A 64 10.85 2.45 0.71
N GLU A 65 10.10 1.59 1.39
CA GLU A 65 8.67 1.41 1.16
C GLU A 65 7.93 1.19 2.49
N PHE A 66 6.61 1.32 2.44
CA PHE A 66 5.76 0.95 3.57
C PHE A 66 5.67 -0.58 3.68
N PRO A 67 5.57 -1.13 4.91
CA PRO A 67 5.34 -2.56 5.07
C PRO A 67 4.14 -3.03 4.26
N ASP A 68 4.36 -4.02 3.43
CA ASP A 68 3.32 -4.61 2.58
C ASP A 68 3.64 -6.05 2.23
N GLY A 69 2.63 -6.78 1.80
CA GLY A 69 2.81 -8.11 1.26
C GLY A 69 1.52 -8.76 0.80
N ARG A 70 1.61 -10.05 0.48
CA ARG A 70 0.56 -10.84 -0.13
C ARG A 70 -0.10 -11.76 0.89
N PRO A 71 -1.41 -12.08 0.72
CA PRO A 71 -2.06 -13.02 1.60
C PRO A 71 -1.48 -14.43 1.46
N GLU A 72 -1.36 -15.12 2.56
CA GLU A 72 -1.08 -16.54 2.59
C GLU A 72 -2.41 -17.32 2.63
N GLY A 73 -2.66 -18.11 1.58
CA GLY A 73 -3.89 -18.91 1.48
C GLY A 73 -5.16 -18.05 1.48
N GLU A 74 -6.06 -18.33 2.42
CA GLU A 74 -7.38 -17.69 2.52
C GLU A 74 -7.43 -16.51 3.52
N GLU A 75 -6.29 -15.92 3.87
CA GLU A 75 -6.23 -14.78 4.78
C GLU A 75 -7.16 -13.66 4.34
N ASP A 76 -7.80 -13.02 5.32
CA ASP A 76 -8.51 -11.78 5.10
C ASP A 76 -7.57 -10.57 5.08
N TRP A 77 -8.09 -9.38 4.82
CA TRP A 77 -7.28 -8.17 4.70
C TRP A 77 -6.52 -7.82 5.98
N TRP A 78 -7.13 -8.07 7.14
CA TRP A 78 -6.51 -7.79 8.43
C TRP A 78 -5.39 -8.78 8.73
N ALA A 79 -5.65 -10.09 8.57
CA ALA A 79 -4.66 -11.13 8.82
C ALA A 79 -3.43 -10.95 7.92
N THR A 80 -3.64 -10.60 6.64
CA THR A 80 -2.55 -10.27 5.73
C THR A 80 -1.75 -9.06 6.22
N LEU A 81 -2.41 -7.96 6.63
CA LEU A 81 -1.71 -6.80 7.17
C LEU A 81 -0.86 -7.15 8.38
N GLU A 82 -1.46 -7.82 9.37
CA GLU A 82 -0.81 -8.17 10.63
C GLU A 82 0.40 -9.08 10.40
N GLY A 83 0.24 -10.12 9.59
CA GLY A 83 1.30 -11.06 9.25
C GLY A 83 2.46 -10.39 8.53
N GLU A 84 2.17 -9.64 7.48
CA GLU A 84 3.18 -8.97 6.67
C GLU A 84 3.92 -7.86 7.44
N VAL A 85 3.21 -7.03 8.20
CA VAL A 85 3.87 -6.01 9.05
C VAL A 85 4.83 -6.66 10.03
N PHE A 86 4.43 -7.78 10.65
CA PHE A 86 5.30 -8.50 11.57
C PHE A 86 6.52 -9.09 10.84
N GLU A 87 6.30 -9.76 9.72
CA GLU A 87 7.36 -10.43 8.98
C GLU A 87 8.40 -9.45 8.42
N VAL A 88 7.96 -8.41 7.70
CA VAL A 88 8.89 -7.52 7.00
C VAL A 88 9.46 -6.42 7.87
N SER A 89 8.80 -6.05 8.99
CA SER A 89 9.24 -4.93 9.82
C SER A 89 9.54 -5.26 11.28
N CYS A 90 9.33 -6.50 11.74
CA CYS A 90 9.42 -6.89 13.14
C CYS A 90 8.59 -5.95 14.03
N SER A 91 7.35 -5.67 13.62
CA SER A 91 6.43 -4.81 14.37
C SER A 91 5.09 -5.50 14.53
N SER A 92 4.46 -5.37 15.68
CA SER A 92 3.11 -5.90 15.92
C SER A 92 2.06 -4.82 15.69
N VAL A 93 1.02 -5.12 14.95
CA VAL A 93 -0.13 -4.24 14.74
C VAL A 93 -0.99 -4.26 16.02
N GLU A 94 -1.17 -3.11 16.66
CA GLU A 94 -2.02 -2.93 17.83
C GLU A 94 -3.45 -2.54 17.43
N GLU A 95 -3.55 -1.60 16.52
CA GLU A 95 -4.79 -1.11 15.95
C GLU A 95 -4.57 -0.75 14.48
N ALA A 96 -5.58 -0.93 13.63
CA ALA A 96 -5.52 -0.42 12.28
C ALA A 96 -6.87 0.05 11.77
N THR A 97 -6.83 1.05 10.90
CA THR A 97 -7.99 1.61 10.20
C THR A 97 -7.80 1.42 8.71
N LEU A 98 -8.76 0.77 8.06
CA LEU A 98 -8.78 0.68 6.61
C LEU A 98 -9.04 2.06 5.99
N ARG A 99 -8.12 2.52 5.14
CA ARG A 99 -8.20 3.82 4.47
C ARG A 99 -8.69 3.74 3.03
N GLY A 100 -8.67 2.56 2.44
CA GLY A 100 -9.19 2.32 1.10
C GLY A 100 -8.64 1.08 0.43
N PHE A 101 -8.96 0.95 -0.85
CA PHE A 101 -8.47 -0.12 -1.71
C PHE A 101 -7.95 0.45 -3.03
N ILE A 102 -6.91 -0.17 -3.57
CA ILE A 102 -6.52 -0.03 -4.95
C ILE A 102 -7.02 -1.25 -5.70
N ARG A 103 -7.81 -1.04 -6.77
CA ARG A 103 -8.22 -2.06 -7.71
C ARG A 103 -7.49 -1.84 -9.01
N ILE A 104 -6.85 -2.87 -9.53
CA ILE A 104 -6.21 -2.85 -10.83
C ILE A 104 -6.75 -3.99 -11.68
N GLU A 105 -6.95 -3.74 -12.97
CA GLU A 105 -7.42 -4.70 -13.96
C GLU A 105 -6.45 -4.74 -15.14
N CYS A 106 -5.95 -5.92 -15.47
CA CYS A 106 -5.10 -6.12 -16.62
C CYS A 106 -5.92 -6.01 -17.91
N VAL A 107 -5.48 -5.14 -18.83
CA VAL A 107 -6.24 -4.87 -20.08
C VAL A 107 -5.63 -5.52 -21.31
N ARG A 108 -4.47 -6.19 -21.16
CA ARG A 108 -3.79 -6.88 -22.28
C ARG A 108 -3.62 -8.38 -22.02
N LEU A 109 -3.57 -9.14 -23.10
CA LEU A 109 -3.22 -10.56 -23.10
C LEU A 109 -1.76 -10.74 -22.62
N PRO A 110 -1.43 -11.87 -21.95
CA PRO A 110 -2.31 -13.02 -21.71
C PRO A 110 -3.23 -12.89 -20.50
N GLN A 111 -3.03 -11.90 -19.61
CA GLN A 111 -3.75 -11.77 -18.34
C GLN A 111 -4.96 -10.84 -18.39
N LYS A 112 -5.44 -10.51 -19.59
CA LYS A 112 -6.60 -9.61 -19.75
C LYS A 112 -7.79 -10.05 -18.90
N GLY A 113 -8.31 -9.12 -18.10
CA GLY A 113 -9.45 -9.34 -17.21
C GLY A 113 -9.06 -9.82 -15.81
N LEU A 114 -7.76 -10.09 -15.55
CA LEU A 114 -7.29 -10.31 -14.19
C LEU A 114 -7.47 -9.03 -13.37
N VAL A 115 -8.17 -9.16 -12.24
CA VAL A 115 -8.40 -8.05 -11.31
C VAL A 115 -7.69 -8.35 -10.00
N ARG A 116 -6.87 -7.41 -9.54
CA ARG A 116 -6.16 -7.48 -8.27
C ARG A 116 -6.58 -6.33 -7.36
N ILE A 117 -6.73 -6.64 -6.08
CA ILE A 117 -7.12 -5.69 -5.05
C ILE A 117 -6.03 -5.64 -3.99
N ARG A 118 -5.65 -4.43 -3.59
CA ARG A 118 -4.78 -4.17 -2.44
C ARG A 118 -5.50 -3.28 -1.44
N SER A 119 -5.50 -3.66 -0.17
CA SER A 119 -6.00 -2.83 0.91
C SER A 119 -4.92 -1.89 1.44
N LEU A 120 -5.32 -0.67 1.78
CA LEU A 120 -4.45 0.39 2.31
C LEU A 120 -4.88 0.74 3.74
N TRP A 121 -3.98 0.63 4.68
CA TRP A 121 -4.24 0.77 6.10
C TRP A 121 -3.40 1.87 6.75
N GLU A 122 -3.95 2.47 7.77
CA GLU A 122 -3.21 3.16 8.83
C GLU A 122 -3.12 2.18 10.00
N ALA A 123 -1.92 1.91 10.49
CA ALA A 123 -1.69 0.94 11.55
C ALA A 123 -0.85 1.54 12.67
N MET A 124 -1.34 1.46 13.90
CA MET A 124 -0.53 1.72 15.10
C MET A 124 0.25 0.45 15.43
N VAL A 125 1.55 0.58 15.63
CA VAL A 125 2.44 -0.57 15.80
C VAL A 125 3.37 -0.45 17.01
N SER A 126 3.67 -1.61 17.60
CA SER A 126 4.77 -1.78 18.55
C SER A 126 5.98 -2.36 17.84
N VAL A 127 7.09 -1.64 17.86
CA VAL A 127 8.34 -2.01 17.17
C VAL A 127 9.18 -2.92 18.08
N HIS A 128 9.56 -4.09 17.57
CA HIS A 128 10.40 -5.08 18.25
C HIS A 128 11.86 -5.01 17.79
N PRO A 129 12.80 -5.71 18.45
CA PRO A 129 14.16 -5.84 17.97
C PRO A 129 14.22 -6.30 16.52
N TRP A 130 15.06 -5.64 15.73
CA TRP A 130 15.17 -5.91 14.30
C TRP A 130 15.89 -7.21 13.99
N VAL A 131 15.28 -8.02 13.16
CA VAL A 131 15.90 -9.23 12.57
C VAL A 131 15.61 -9.19 11.07
N PRO A 132 16.63 -9.07 10.21
CA PRO A 132 16.42 -9.11 8.75
C PRO A 132 15.75 -10.40 8.32
N GLN A 133 14.80 -10.33 7.41
CA GLN A 133 14.11 -11.48 6.83
C GLN A 133 14.06 -11.37 5.32
N HIS A 134 14.36 -12.47 4.64
CA HIS A 134 14.34 -12.57 3.18
C HIS A 134 15.12 -11.43 2.49
N GLU A 135 14.51 -10.79 1.52
CA GLU A 135 15.06 -9.65 0.78
C GLU A 135 14.99 -8.31 1.56
N ILE A 136 14.24 -8.27 2.65
CA ILE A 136 14.15 -7.08 3.50
C ILE A 136 15.29 -7.09 4.49
N THR A 137 16.32 -6.29 4.20
CA THR A 137 17.56 -6.23 4.96
C THR A 137 17.70 -4.97 5.80
N ARG A 138 16.76 -4.04 5.69
CA ARG A 138 16.80 -2.74 6.37
C ARG A 138 15.44 -2.33 6.91
N ARG A 139 15.42 -1.75 8.10
CA ARG A 139 14.26 -1.07 8.68
C ARG A 139 14.67 0.33 9.14
N LEU A 140 13.77 1.29 8.98
CA LEU A 140 13.94 2.67 9.39
C LEU A 140 12.69 3.12 10.13
N VAL A 141 12.86 3.86 11.22
CA VAL A 141 11.77 4.49 11.97
C VAL A 141 12.07 5.98 12.01
N VAL A 142 11.23 6.78 11.35
CA VAL A 142 11.49 8.20 11.09
C VAL A 142 10.23 9.05 11.18
N PRO A 143 10.35 10.36 11.43
CA PRO A 143 9.22 11.28 11.37
C PRO A 143 8.54 11.28 10.01
N SER A 144 7.25 11.63 9.96
CA SER A 144 6.43 11.62 8.75
C SER A 144 7.03 12.40 7.58
N TYR A 145 7.64 13.56 7.83
CA TYR A 145 8.27 14.37 6.77
C TYR A 145 9.46 13.63 6.13
N GLU A 146 10.27 12.93 6.93
CA GLU A 146 11.42 12.17 6.43
C GLU A 146 10.95 10.92 5.68
N ALA A 147 9.91 10.23 6.17
CA ALA A 147 9.33 9.08 5.48
C ALA A 147 8.85 9.46 4.08
N LEU A 148 8.20 10.63 3.94
CA LEU A 148 7.70 11.13 2.66
C LEU A 148 8.83 11.42 1.65
N GLU A 149 10.01 11.85 2.14
CA GLU A 149 11.20 12.07 1.32
C GLU A 149 11.92 10.78 0.92
N ARG A 150 11.82 9.73 1.76
CA ARG A 150 12.52 8.46 1.56
C ARG A 150 11.80 7.52 0.61
N VAL A 151 10.46 7.51 0.64
CA VAL A 151 9.65 6.59 -0.16
C VAL A 151 9.58 7.07 -1.61
N GLU A 152 9.96 6.19 -2.53
CA GLU A 152 9.82 6.44 -3.96
C GLU A 152 8.38 6.17 -4.42
N PHE A 153 7.57 7.22 -4.42
CA PHE A 153 6.23 7.16 -5.00
C PHE A 153 6.32 7.18 -6.52
N GLY A 154 6.05 6.05 -7.17
CA GLY A 154 6.02 6.00 -8.63
C GLY A 154 5.06 7.03 -9.25
N ARG A 155 5.30 7.43 -10.49
CA ARG A 155 4.55 8.52 -11.16
C ARG A 155 3.04 8.27 -11.22
N VAL A 156 2.64 7.03 -11.39
CA VAL A 156 1.24 6.67 -11.65
C VAL A 156 0.45 6.45 -10.36
N LEU A 157 0.99 5.65 -9.44
CA LEU A 157 0.37 5.35 -8.15
C LEU A 157 0.70 6.40 -7.08
N GLY A 158 1.74 7.19 -7.31
CA GLY A 158 2.24 8.18 -6.38
C GLY A 158 1.16 9.11 -5.80
N PRO A 159 0.28 9.71 -6.60
CA PRO A 159 -0.79 10.57 -6.09
C PRO A 159 -1.74 9.84 -5.11
N ILE A 160 -2.03 8.56 -5.35
CA ILE A 160 -2.88 7.74 -4.48
C ILE A 160 -2.15 7.42 -3.18
N TYR A 161 -0.90 6.99 -3.25
CA TYR A 161 -0.10 6.68 -2.08
C TYR A 161 0.19 7.91 -1.21
N ARG A 162 0.45 9.08 -1.81
CA ARG A 162 0.59 10.35 -1.08
C ARG A 162 -0.69 10.72 -0.36
N ARG A 163 -1.84 10.62 -1.02
CA ARG A 163 -3.14 10.85 -0.40
C ARG A 163 -3.37 9.91 0.77
N TRP A 164 -3.15 8.61 0.59
CA TRP A 164 -3.25 7.62 1.67
C TRP A 164 -2.34 7.98 2.85
N PHE A 165 -1.07 8.33 2.57
CA PHE A 165 -0.13 8.76 3.59
C PHE A 165 -0.62 9.99 4.37
N HIS A 166 -1.11 11.00 3.67
CA HIS A 166 -1.67 12.20 4.31
C HIS A 166 -2.90 11.89 5.17
N GLU A 167 -3.81 11.04 4.68
CA GLU A 167 -4.98 10.61 5.44
C GLU A 167 -4.59 9.79 6.69
N ALA A 168 -3.55 8.97 6.60
CA ALA A 168 -3.08 8.13 7.71
C ALA A 168 -2.31 8.92 8.77
N THR A 169 -1.51 9.89 8.38
CA THR A 169 -0.60 10.61 9.29
C THR A 169 -1.12 11.98 9.74
N GLY A 170 -2.08 12.54 9.02
CA GLY A 170 -2.47 13.95 9.16
C GLY A 170 -1.37 14.94 8.74
N TYR A 171 -0.23 14.45 8.25
CA TYR A 171 0.85 15.29 7.76
C TYR A 171 0.45 15.94 6.43
N VAL A 172 0.59 17.25 6.34
CA VAL A 172 0.34 18.01 5.11
C VAL A 172 1.69 18.50 4.59
N ASP A 173 2.07 18.02 3.40
CA ASP A 173 3.24 18.54 2.71
C ASP A 173 2.97 20.00 2.31
N THR A 174 3.72 20.93 2.93
CA THR A 174 3.60 22.37 2.63
C THR A 174 4.41 22.78 1.42
N ASN A 175 5.11 21.83 0.78
CA ASN A 175 5.94 22.09 -0.40
C ASN A 175 5.41 21.27 -1.60
N PRO A 176 4.31 21.69 -2.25
CA PRO A 176 3.83 21.01 -3.44
C PRO A 176 4.85 21.17 -4.57
N LEU A 177 5.29 20.04 -5.13
CA LEU A 177 6.12 20.01 -6.35
C LEU A 177 5.38 20.61 -7.53
#